data_f575705276e16944b6fe7518f74bb9d7
#
_entry.id   f575705276e16944b6fe7518f74bb9d7
#
_cell.length_a   1.000
_cell.length_b   1.000
_cell.length_c   1.000
_cell.angle_alpha   90.00
_cell.angle_beta   90.00
_cell.angle_gamma   90.00
#
_symmetry.space_group_name_H-M   'P 1'
#
loop_
_entity.id
_entity.type
_entity.pdbx_description
1 polymer ?
#
loop_
_entity_poly.entity_id
_entity_poly.type
_entity_poly.pdbx_seq_one_letter_code
_entity_poly.pdbx_strand_id
1 'polypeptide(L)'
;MKLKGLLLRYYPPGIMLEYEKSGELRTKSIDLLNLSSSTDVNALVEEIQKAEPLITASRSDLVKLLIQRLQDKLRQHSNHKFYLFKVLRAHILPLTNVALNKSGSCFITGSYDRTCKVWDTASGEELHTLEGHRNVVYAIAFNNPYGDKIATGSFDKTCKLWSVETGKCYHTFRGHTAEIVCLSFNPQSTLVATGSMDTTAKLWDIQSGEEVFTLTGHSAEIISLSFNTSGKRIITGSFDHTVAVWEADTGRKVYTLIGHCAEISSALSNWDCSLIVTGSMDKTCMLWDATNGKCVATLTGHDDEILDSCFDYTGKLIATASADGVCTGLHHLTDNYGLVVQYMYLSSLKTTDDAPIPLCHFPVDHVCYSIMPTLSLQDTCSIYSRPGSPNEILLYVPSSS
;
A
#
# COMPACT_ATOMS: atom_id res chain seq x y z
N MET A 1 6.83 29.37 22.45
CA MET A 1 6.38 27.99 22.15
C MET A 1 6.83 27.11 23.30
N LYS A 2 5.95 26.23 23.78
CA LYS A 2 6.26 25.32 24.90
C LYS A 2 6.06 23.89 24.42
N LEU A 3 7.11 23.07 24.43
CA LEU A 3 7.02 21.64 24.09
C LEU A 3 6.22 20.90 25.17
N LYS A 4 5.19 20.18 24.77
CA LYS A 4 4.29 19.40 25.64
C LYS A 4 4.63 17.91 25.64
N GLY A 5 4.91 17.34 24.45
CA GLY A 5 5.16 15.92 24.30
C GLY A 5 6.17 15.62 23.19
N LEU A 6 6.77 14.42 23.30
CA LEU A 6 7.56 13.77 22.26
C LEU A 6 6.95 12.39 22.03
N LEU A 7 6.48 12.12 20.81
CA LEU A 7 5.90 10.86 20.43
C LEU A 7 6.78 10.15 19.41
N LEU A 8 6.90 8.85 19.55
CA LEU A 8 7.66 8.03 18.63
C LEU A 8 6.78 7.67 17.42
N ARG A 9 7.34 7.85 16.23
CA ARG A 9 6.73 7.40 14.98
C ARG A 9 7.61 6.33 14.36
N TYR A 10 7.04 5.14 14.12
CA TYR A 10 7.77 4.02 13.55
C TYR A 10 7.81 4.06 12.02
N TYR A 11 6.81 4.64 11.37
CA TYR A 11 6.68 4.64 9.91
C TYR A 11 6.13 5.97 9.37
N PRO A 12 6.93 6.66 8.55
CA PRO A 12 8.38 6.55 8.46
C PRO A 12 9.04 6.83 9.83
N PRO A 13 10.26 6.29 10.09
CA PRO A 13 10.87 6.46 11.41
C PRO A 13 11.09 7.94 11.71
N GLY A 14 10.71 8.35 12.91
CA GLY A 14 10.79 9.77 13.28
C GLY A 14 10.25 10.07 14.67
N ILE A 15 10.35 11.33 15.05
CA ILE A 15 9.85 11.86 16.31
C ILE A 15 8.82 12.95 16.03
N MET A 16 7.63 12.86 16.63
CA MET A 16 6.62 13.90 16.56
C MET A 16 6.70 14.78 17.80
N LEU A 17 6.79 16.08 17.59
CA LEU A 17 6.79 17.10 18.63
C LEU A 17 5.37 17.61 18.81
N GLU A 18 4.85 17.54 20.02
CA GLU A 18 3.62 18.24 20.41
C GLU A 18 3.98 19.52 21.17
N TYR A 19 3.58 20.66 20.67
CA TYR A 19 3.89 21.95 21.28
C TYR A 19 2.72 22.91 21.25
N GLU A 20 2.70 23.80 22.24
CA GLU A 20 1.71 24.86 22.38
C GLU A 20 2.25 26.16 21.78
N LYS A 21 1.48 26.77 20.88
CA LYS A 21 1.73 28.10 20.31
C LYS A 21 0.45 28.92 20.36
N SER A 22 0.49 30.04 21.06
CA SER A 22 -0.66 30.95 21.19
C SER A 22 -1.92 30.29 21.77
N GLY A 23 -1.77 29.31 22.69
CA GLY A 23 -2.89 28.57 23.29
C GLY A 23 -3.41 27.37 22.47
N GLU A 24 -2.92 27.17 21.26
CA GLU A 24 -3.27 26.02 20.42
C GLU A 24 -2.21 24.93 20.50
N LEU A 25 -2.66 23.66 20.58
CA LEU A 25 -1.78 22.49 20.47
C LEU A 25 -1.49 22.24 18.99
N ARG A 26 -0.20 22.12 18.64
CA ARG A 26 0.28 21.84 17.28
C ARG A 26 1.26 20.70 17.31
N THR A 27 1.37 19.99 16.20
CA THR A 27 2.33 18.91 15.99
C THR A 27 3.34 19.28 14.90
N LYS A 28 4.59 18.80 15.05
CA LYS A 28 5.65 18.90 14.06
C LYS A 28 6.41 17.58 14.01
N SER A 29 6.68 17.05 12.82
CA SER A 29 7.46 15.83 12.63
C SER A 29 8.93 16.14 12.41
N ILE A 30 9.78 15.28 12.97
CA ILE A 30 11.21 15.17 12.64
C ILE A 30 11.39 13.78 12.03
N ASP A 31 11.71 13.72 10.74
CA ASP A 31 11.87 12.50 9.99
C ASP A 31 13.30 11.99 10.10
N LEU A 32 13.48 10.71 10.41
CA LEU A 32 14.78 10.06 10.60
C LEU A 32 14.97 8.96 9.53
N LEU A 33 14.77 9.33 8.26
CA LEU A 33 14.76 8.41 7.13
C LEU A 33 16.08 7.68 6.90
N ASN A 34 17.20 8.29 7.32
CA ASN A 34 18.54 7.72 7.19
C ASN A 34 18.99 6.93 8.45
N LEU A 35 18.07 6.74 9.42
CA LEU A 35 18.39 6.02 10.64
C LEU A 35 18.69 4.54 10.31
N SER A 36 19.88 4.09 10.72
CA SER A 36 20.30 2.70 10.58
C SER A 36 20.71 2.11 11.94
N SER A 37 20.88 0.80 12.01
CA SER A 37 21.40 0.13 13.20
C SER A 37 22.82 0.55 13.60
N SER A 38 23.59 1.15 12.67
CA SER A 38 24.96 1.64 12.86
C SER A 38 25.06 3.14 13.07
N THR A 39 23.97 3.90 13.01
CA THR A 39 23.97 5.36 13.18
C THR A 39 24.38 5.73 14.60
N ASP A 40 25.33 6.69 14.75
CA ASP A 40 25.69 7.23 16.07
C ASP A 40 24.56 8.10 16.62
N VAL A 41 23.93 7.59 17.68
CA VAL A 41 22.80 8.25 18.33
C VAL A 41 23.16 9.60 18.93
N ASN A 42 24.39 9.76 19.45
CA ASN A 42 24.80 11.00 20.08
C ASN A 42 24.98 12.11 19.05
N ALA A 43 25.65 11.81 17.94
CA ALA A 43 25.82 12.74 16.82
C ALA A 43 24.46 13.16 16.23
N LEU A 44 23.54 12.20 16.06
CA LEU A 44 22.21 12.47 15.53
C LEU A 44 21.37 13.35 16.47
N VAL A 45 21.47 13.13 17.79
CA VAL A 45 20.78 13.98 18.80
C VAL A 45 21.28 15.41 18.75
N GLU A 46 22.59 15.62 18.60
CA GLU A 46 23.18 16.97 18.46
C GLU A 46 22.71 17.66 17.18
N GLU A 47 22.61 16.94 16.08
CA GLU A 47 22.09 17.44 14.81
C GLU A 47 20.64 17.87 14.94
N ILE A 48 19.79 17.01 15.53
CA ILE A 48 18.38 17.31 15.79
C ILE A 48 18.22 18.53 16.68
N GLN A 49 19.03 18.67 17.73
CA GLN A 49 18.96 19.83 18.62
C GLN A 49 19.39 21.15 17.93
N LYS A 50 20.35 21.09 17.01
CA LYS A 50 20.72 22.24 16.19
C LYS A 50 19.61 22.65 15.23
N ALA A 51 18.94 21.67 14.62
CA ALA A 51 17.87 21.92 13.66
C ALA A 51 16.54 22.33 14.34
N GLU A 52 16.28 21.86 15.56
CA GLU A 52 14.99 22.02 16.23
C GLU A 52 15.14 22.65 17.64
N PRO A 53 15.04 23.99 17.74
CA PRO A 53 15.22 24.69 19.01
C PRO A 53 14.19 24.36 20.11
N LEU A 54 13.10 23.67 19.77
CA LEU A 54 12.11 23.20 20.74
C LEU A 54 12.66 22.05 21.62
N ILE A 55 13.69 21.37 21.17
CA ILE A 55 14.36 20.29 21.90
C ILE A 55 15.52 20.87 22.68
N THR A 56 15.25 21.21 23.92
CA THR A 56 16.27 21.73 24.84
C THR A 56 17.22 20.64 25.33
N ALA A 57 18.40 21.03 25.84
CA ALA A 57 19.39 20.09 26.41
C ALA A 57 18.80 19.21 27.52
N SER A 58 17.82 19.70 28.29
CA SER A 58 17.13 18.94 29.34
C SER A 58 16.30 17.77 28.82
N ARG A 59 16.02 17.70 27.52
CA ARG A 59 15.26 16.62 26.87
C ARG A 59 16.14 15.72 25.97
N SER A 60 17.43 15.95 25.94
CA SER A 60 18.40 15.19 25.15
C SER A 60 18.32 13.68 25.45
N ASP A 61 18.27 13.29 26.71
CA ASP A 61 18.23 11.89 27.13
C ASP A 61 16.93 11.19 26.68
N LEU A 62 15.80 11.92 26.67
CA LEU A 62 14.54 11.38 26.19
C LEU A 62 14.57 11.17 24.66
N VAL A 63 15.10 12.13 23.90
CA VAL A 63 15.27 11.99 22.45
C VAL A 63 16.20 10.84 22.13
N LYS A 64 17.32 10.70 22.86
CA LYS A 64 18.25 9.60 22.75
C LYS A 64 17.56 8.25 22.97
N LEU A 65 16.76 8.12 24.02
CA LEU A 65 16.00 6.92 24.31
C LEU A 65 15.00 6.56 23.20
N LEU A 66 14.32 7.57 22.62
CA LEU A 66 13.39 7.36 21.52
C LEU A 66 14.13 6.86 20.25
N ILE A 67 15.28 7.46 19.93
CA ILE A 67 16.08 7.01 18.78
C ILE A 67 16.62 5.60 19.00
N GLN A 68 17.10 5.28 20.21
CA GLN A 68 17.55 3.92 20.54
C GLN A 68 16.44 2.89 20.36
N ARG A 69 15.20 3.20 20.81
CA ARG A 69 14.04 2.32 20.58
C ARG A 69 13.76 2.10 19.10
N LEU A 70 13.93 3.13 18.26
CA LEU A 70 13.80 2.97 16.79
C LEU A 70 14.92 2.08 16.24
N GLN A 71 16.16 2.27 16.70
CA GLN A 71 17.29 1.43 16.28
C GLN A 71 17.12 -0.03 16.71
N ASP A 72 16.67 -0.27 17.95
CA ASP A 72 16.43 -1.63 18.44
C ASP A 72 15.35 -2.33 17.59
N LYS A 73 14.31 -1.59 17.23
CA LYS A 73 13.30 -2.10 16.30
C LYS A 73 13.90 -2.44 14.93
N LEU A 74 14.74 -1.58 14.37
CA LEU A 74 15.46 -1.84 13.11
C LEU A 74 16.42 -3.05 13.20
N ARG A 75 17.07 -3.26 14.34
CA ARG A 75 17.95 -4.43 14.57
C ARG A 75 17.17 -5.73 14.64
N GLN A 76 16.00 -5.74 15.26
CA GLN A 76 15.13 -6.92 15.35
C GLN A 76 14.72 -7.44 13.97
N HIS A 77 14.66 -6.56 12.94
CA HIS A 77 14.20 -6.90 11.60
C HIS A 77 15.21 -7.58 10.68
N SER A 78 16.50 -7.58 11.02
CA SER A 78 17.54 -8.10 10.12
C SER A 78 17.65 -9.62 10.04
N ASN A 79 16.96 -10.38 10.92
CA ASN A 79 17.15 -11.84 11.06
C ASN A 79 15.86 -12.66 11.18
N HIS A 80 14.68 -12.09 10.80
CA HIS A 80 13.44 -12.88 10.89
C HIS A 80 13.40 -13.98 9.83
N LYS A 81 13.37 -15.23 10.28
CA LYS A 81 12.98 -16.37 9.46
C LYS A 81 11.46 -16.51 9.57
N PHE A 82 10.80 -16.65 8.45
CA PHE A 82 9.38 -16.97 8.40
C PHE A 82 9.20 -18.46 8.23
N TYR A 83 8.25 -19.04 8.93
CA TYR A 83 7.86 -20.44 8.76
C TYR A 83 6.37 -20.54 8.42
N LEU A 84 6.01 -21.56 7.67
CA LEU A 84 4.63 -21.83 7.33
C LEU A 84 3.85 -22.20 8.59
N PHE A 85 2.98 -21.30 9.04
CA PHE A 85 2.15 -21.50 10.21
C PHE A 85 0.92 -22.37 9.90
N LYS A 86 0.19 -22.00 8.83
CA LYS A 86 -1.07 -22.67 8.49
C LYS A 86 -1.35 -22.57 6.99
N VAL A 87 -1.97 -23.61 6.44
CA VAL A 87 -2.58 -23.58 5.11
C VAL A 87 -4.09 -23.45 5.29
N LEU A 88 -4.66 -22.38 4.77
CA LEU A 88 -6.08 -22.09 4.88
C LEU A 88 -6.77 -22.47 3.57
N ARG A 89 -7.80 -23.29 3.65
CA ARG A 89 -8.73 -23.54 2.55
C ARG A 89 -9.80 -22.46 2.58
N ALA A 90 -9.48 -21.34 1.93
CA ALA A 90 -10.25 -20.11 2.06
C ALA A 90 -11.57 -20.15 1.31
N HIS A 91 -11.53 -20.54 0.06
CA HIS A 91 -12.64 -20.39 -0.86
C HIS A 91 -12.86 -21.64 -1.73
N ILE A 92 -14.03 -21.73 -2.35
CA ILE A 92 -14.38 -22.82 -3.28
C ILE A 92 -13.75 -22.59 -4.66
N LEU A 93 -13.60 -21.32 -5.06
CA LEU A 93 -12.99 -20.88 -6.32
C LEU A 93 -11.73 -20.07 -6.06
N PRO A 94 -10.93 -19.80 -7.11
CA PRO A 94 -9.69 -19.05 -6.98
C PRO A 94 -9.84 -17.71 -6.24
N LEU A 95 -8.79 -17.32 -5.55
CA LEU A 95 -8.65 -16.01 -4.92
C LEU A 95 -8.42 -14.95 -5.98
N THR A 96 -8.95 -13.76 -5.76
CA THR A 96 -8.71 -12.58 -6.58
C THR A 96 -7.76 -11.61 -5.92
N ASN A 97 -7.87 -11.44 -4.60
CA ASN A 97 -7.08 -10.46 -3.88
C ASN A 97 -7.00 -10.79 -2.39
N VAL A 98 -6.01 -10.25 -1.71
CA VAL A 98 -5.81 -10.32 -0.27
C VAL A 98 -5.43 -8.94 0.27
N ALA A 99 -5.96 -8.55 1.43
CA ALA A 99 -5.61 -7.30 2.08
C ALA A 99 -5.49 -7.48 3.59
N LEU A 100 -4.51 -6.81 4.21
CA LEU A 100 -4.30 -6.76 5.66
C LEU A 100 -4.80 -5.43 6.23
N ASN A 101 -5.29 -5.47 7.45
CA ASN A 101 -5.48 -4.25 8.22
C ASN A 101 -4.12 -3.69 8.70
N LYS A 102 -4.08 -2.43 9.13
CA LYS A 102 -2.83 -1.76 9.52
C LYS A 102 -2.11 -2.42 10.70
N SER A 103 -2.85 -3.02 11.62
CA SER A 103 -2.27 -3.73 12.78
C SER A 103 -1.76 -5.12 12.42
N GLY A 104 -2.11 -5.68 11.27
CA GLY A 104 -1.83 -7.05 10.89
C GLY A 104 -2.64 -8.10 11.67
N SER A 105 -3.59 -7.68 12.50
CA SER A 105 -4.40 -8.61 13.31
C SER A 105 -5.45 -9.35 12.50
N CYS A 106 -5.92 -8.76 11.40
CA CYS A 106 -6.92 -9.35 10.52
C CYS A 106 -6.53 -9.18 9.04
N PHE A 107 -6.91 -10.13 8.23
CA PHE A 107 -6.83 -10.01 6.78
C PHE A 107 -8.14 -10.43 6.11
N ILE A 108 -8.33 -9.97 4.88
CA ILE A 108 -9.49 -10.28 4.05
C ILE A 108 -9.05 -10.92 2.74
N THR A 109 -9.93 -11.73 2.18
CA THR A 109 -9.71 -12.43 0.91
C THR A 109 -10.93 -12.30 0.02
N GLY A 110 -10.74 -11.92 -1.23
CA GLY A 110 -11.76 -11.91 -2.26
C GLY A 110 -11.64 -13.11 -3.18
N SER A 111 -12.72 -13.53 -3.82
CA SER A 111 -12.73 -14.72 -4.66
C SER A 111 -13.73 -14.66 -5.80
N TYR A 112 -13.49 -15.53 -6.78
CA TYR A 112 -14.42 -15.86 -7.86
C TYR A 112 -15.72 -16.52 -7.35
N ASP A 113 -15.74 -17.04 -6.12
CA ASP A 113 -16.94 -17.62 -5.51
C ASP A 113 -17.97 -16.57 -5.06
N ARG A 114 -17.72 -15.27 -5.37
CA ARG A 114 -18.58 -14.12 -5.08
C ARG A 114 -18.62 -13.72 -3.61
N THR A 115 -17.72 -14.24 -2.78
CA THR A 115 -17.61 -13.90 -1.37
C THR A 115 -16.31 -13.20 -1.05
N CYS A 116 -16.33 -12.45 0.05
CA CYS A 116 -15.12 -11.98 0.72
C CYS A 116 -15.12 -12.58 2.13
N LYS A 117 -13.98 -13.06 2.61
CA LYS A 117 -13.85 -13.64 3.95
C LYS A 117 -12.92 -12.80 4.80
N VAL A 118 -13.23 -12.70 6.08
CA VAL A 118 -12.45 -12.02 7.11
C VAL A 118 -11.81 -13.06 8.01
N TRP A 119 -10.52 -12.93 8.26
CA TRP A 119 -9.71 -13.90 8.99
C TRP A 119 -8.98 -13.24 10.15
N ASP A 120 -8.91 -13.93 11.27
CA ASP A 120 -7.96 -13.60 12.34
C ASP A 120 -6.56 -14.11 11.97
N THR A 121 -5.57 -13.21 12.00
CA THR A 121 -4.20 -13.56 11.62
C THR A 121 -3.51 -14.47 12.62
N ALA A 122 -3.78 -14.29 13.90
CA ALA A 122 -3.10 -15.04 14.98
C ALA A 122 -3.55 -16.51 15.04
N SER A 123 -4.84 -16.77 14.88
CA SER A 123 -5.39 -18.13 14.92
C SER A 123 -5.54 -18.77 13.52
N GLY A 124 -5.61 -17.94 12.47
CA GLY A 124 -5.98 -18.36 11.12
C GLY A 124 -7.42 -18.89 11.07
N GLU A 125 -8.31 -18.36 11.91
CA GLU A 125 -9.74 -18.71 11.89
C GLU A 125 -10.54 -17.70 11.07
N GLU A 126 -11.57 -18.21 10.40
CA GLU A 126 -12.54 -17.38 9.68
C GLU A 126 -13.44 -16.67 10.69
N LEU A 127 -13.44 -15.34 10.67
CA LEU A 127 -14.30 -14.53 11.51
C LEU A 127 -15.67 -14.30 10.86
N HIS A 128 -15.68 -13.95 9.58
CA HIS A 128 -16.89 -13.68 8.82
C HIS A 128 -16.74 -14.08 7.36
N THR A 129 -17.87 -14.53 6.76
CA THR A 129 -18.06 -14.58 5.31
C THR A 129 -18.99 -13.44 4.90
N LEU A 130 -18.50 -12.53 4.05
CA LEU A 130 -19.26 -11.40 3.53
C LEU A 130 -19.96 -11.82 2.24
N GLU A 131 -21.25 -12.15 2.35
CA GLU A 131 -22.09 -12.60 1.24
C GLU A 131 -23.04 -11.51 0.76
N GLY A 132 -23.29 -11.46 -0.56
CA GLY A 132 -24.25 -10.52 -1.14
C GLY A 132 -23.87 -9.94 -2.48
N HIS A 133 -22.64 -10.16 -2.97
CA HIS A 133 -22.30 -9.92 -4.36
C HIS A 133 -22.89 -11.00 -5.28
N ARG A 134 -23.24 -10.60 -6.50
CA ARG A 134 -23.83 -11.48 -7.51
C ARG A 134 -22.83 -12.04 -8.51
N ASN A 135 -21.62 -11.51 -8.49
CA ASN A 135 -20.51 -11.91 -9.36
C ASN A 135 -19.19 -11.84 -8.57
N VAL A 136 -18.07 -12.15 -9.20
CA VAL A 136 -16.72 -12.16 -8.65
C VAL A 136 -16.45 -10.94 -7.77
N VAL A 137 -15.91 -11.15 -6.58
CA VAL A 137 -15.32 -10.09 -5.74
C VAL A 137 -13.88 -9.93 -6.16
N TYR A 138 -13.56 -8.84 -6.85
CA TYR A 138 -12.25 -8.63 -7.46
C TYR A 138 -11.37 -7.68 -6.64
N ALA A 139 -11.89 -6.54 -6.23
CA ALA A 139 -11.18 -5.53 -5.47
C ALA A 139 -11.64 -5.53 -4.01
N ILE A 140 -10.70 -5.49 -3.08
CA ILE A 140 -10.98 -5.46 -1.65
C ILE A 140 -10.00 -4.53 -0.93
N ALA A 141 -10.45 -3.81 0.08
CA ALA A 141 -9.57 -2.99 0.92
C ALA A 141 -10.14 -2.81 2.33
N PHE A 142 -9.23 -2.62 3.30
CA PHE A 142 -9.57 -2.06 4.62
C PHE A 142 -9.48 -0.53 4.59
N ASN A 143 -10.27 0.12 5.44
CA ASN A 143 -10.15 1.56 5.70
C ASN A 143 -8.98 1.87 6.64
N ASN A 144 -7.77 1.61 6.21
CA ASN A 144 -6.58 1.94 6.99
C ASN A 144 -6.45 3.47 7.18
N PRO A 145 -6.06 3.96 8.38
CA PRO A 145 -5.48 3.23 9.51
C PRO A 145 -6.49 2.65 10.52
N TYR A 146 -7.79 2.88 10.38
CA TYR A 146 -8.80 2.49 11.37
C TYR A 146 -9.03 0.98 11.39
N GLY A 147 -9.22 0.35 10.22
CA GLY A 147 -9.38 -1.10 10.07
C GLY A 147 -10.72 -1.65 10.56
N ASP A 148 -11.74 -0.80 10.73
CA ASP A 148 -13.08 -1.18 11.19
C ASP A 148 -14.07 -1.44 10.06
N LYS A 149 -13.73 -1.05 8.83
CA LYS A 149 -14.55 -1.22 7.62
C LYS A 149 -13.81 -1.90 6.50
N ILE A 150 -14.56 -2.60 5.67
CA ILE A 150 -14.10 -3.27 4.44
C ILE A 150 -14.91 -2.73 3.27
N ALA A 151 -14.25 -2.41 2.17
CA ALA A 151 -14.89 -2.18 0.88
C ALA A 151 -14.60 -3.37 -0.05
N THR A 152 -15.61 -3.80 -0.79
CA THR A 152 -15.51 -4.87 -1.80
C THR A 152 -16.08 -4.40 -3.12
N GLY A 153 -15.29 -4.46 -4.17
CA GLY A 153 -15.69 -4.18 -5.55
C GLY A 153 -15.87 -5.47 -6.34
N SER A 154 -16.92 -5.53 -7.15
CA SER A 154 -17.31 -6.75 -7.84
C SER A 154 -17.60 -6.54 -9.31
N PHE A 155 -17.51 -7.63 -10.05
CA PHE A 155 -17.96 -7.72 -11.44
C PHE A 155 -19.50 -7.61 -11.58
N ASP A 156 -20.24 -7.60 -10.45
CA ASP A 156 -21.68 -7.26 -10.44
C ASP A 156 -21.94 -5.75 -10.58
N LYS A 157 -20.88 -4.94 -10.83
CA LYS A 157 -20.90 -3.48 -11.02
C LYS A 157 -21.23 -2.69 -9.75
N THR A 158 -21.14 -3.32 -8.59
CA THR A 158 -21.41 -2.70 -7.29
C THR A 158 -20.18 -2.74 -6.39
N CYS A 159 -20.05 -1.73 -5.55
CA CYS A 159 -19.15 -1.78 -4.41
C CYS A 159 -20.00 -1.86 -3.13
N LYS A 160 -19.56 -2.65 -2.15
CA LYS A 160 -20.23 -2.79 -0.87
C LYS A 160 -19.29 -2.41 0.26
N LEU A 161 -19.86 -1.76 1.27
CA LEU A 161 -19.17 -1.37 2.49
C LEU A 161 -19.65 -2.26 3.65
N TRP A 162 -18.72 -2.83 4.40
CA TRP A 162 -19.00 -3.81 5.45
C TRP A 162 -18.35 -3.41 6.78
N SER A 163 -18.96 -3.87 7.88
CA SER A 163 -18.35 -3.85 9.20
C SER A 163 -17.40 -5.03 9.37
N VAL A 164 -16.19 -4.78 9.85
CA VAL A 164 -15.25 -5.86 10.21
C VAL A 164 -15.73 -6.65 11.42
N GLU A 165 -16.29 -5.96 12.42
CA GLU A 165 -16.72 -6.56 13.67
C GLU A 165 -17.95 -7.46 13.51
N THR A 166 -18.93 -7.02 12.71
CA THR A 166 -20.23 -7.71 12.63
C THR A 166 -20.46 -8.46 11.30
N GLY A 167 -19.61 -8.25 10.29
CA GLY A 167 -19.80 -8.77 8.94
C GLY A 167 -21.00 -8.18 8.18
N LYS A 168 -21.70 -7.19 8.75
CA LYS A 168 -22.90 -6.60 8.13
C LYS A 168 -22.56 -5.59 7.05
N CYS A 169 -23.32 -5.60 5.96
CA CYS A 169 -23.25 -4.61 4.90
C CYS A 169 -23.92 -3.31 5.35
N TYR A 170 -23.16 -2.20 5.35
CA TYR A 170 -23.67 -0.86 5.62
C TYR A 170 -24.31 -0.24 4.37
N HIS A 171 -23.58 -0.24 3.26
CA HIS A 171 -24.00 0.40 2.01
C HIS A 171 -23.70 -0.50 0.81
N THR A 172 -24.48 -0.30 -0.25
CA THR A 172 -24.21 -0.84 -1.58
C THR A 172 -24.19 0.31 -2.56
N PHE A 173 -23.00 0.68 -3.02
CA PHE A 173 -22.79 1.75 -3.99
C PHE A 173 -23.13 1.25 -5.40
N ARG A 174 -24.03 1.94 -6.09
CA ARG A 174 -24.53 1.59 -7.41
C ARG A 174 -24.42 2.79 -8.35
N GLY A 175 -23.88 2.59 -9.54
CA GLY A 175 -23.72 3.67 -10.52
C GLY A 175 -22.76 3.32 -11.64
N HIS A 176 -21.80 2.38 -11.40
CA HIS A 176 -20.97 1.88 -12.49
C HIS A 176 -21.77 1.04 -13.50
N THR A 177 -21.40 1.13 -14.76
CA THR A 177 -22.07 0.42 -15.87
C THR A 177 -21.30 -0.84 -16.29
N ALA A 178 -20.07 -1.02 -15.81
CA ALA A 178 -19.23 -2.21 -15.99
C ALA A 178 -18.59 -2.66 -14.68
N GLU A 179 -17.75 -3.66 -14.73
CA GLU A 179 -17.08 -4.31 -13.62
C GLU A 179 -16.23 -3.34 -12.81
N ILE A 180 -16.25 -3.45 -11.48
CA ILE A 180 -15.35 -2.73 -10.57
C ILE A 180 -14.12 -3.59 -10.34
N VAL A 181 -12.94 -3.07 -10.70
CA VAL A 181 -11.67 -3.80 -10.66
C VAL A 181 -10.64 -3.22 -9.70
N CYS A 182 -10.81 -1.98 -9.26
CA CYS A 182 -9.95 -1.39 -8.26
C CYS A 182 -10.75 -0.47 -7.33
N LEU A 183 -10.26 -0.33 -6.09
CA LEU A 183 -10.86 0.57 -5.10
C LEU A 183 -9.83 0.97 -4.05
N SER A 184 -10.08 2.11 -3.40
CA SER A 184 -9.24 2.62 -2.33
C SER A 184 -10.06 3.48 -1.37
N PHE A 185 -9.74 3.41 -0.08
CA PHE A 185 -10.21 4.37 0.92
C PHE A 185 -9.30 5.60 0.95
N ASN A 186 -9.86 6.76 1.23
CA ASN A 186 -9.03 7.89 1.61
C ASN A 186 -8.48 7.69 3.04
N PRO A 187 -7.33 8.31 3.38
CA PRO A 187 -6.71 8.15 4.71
C PRO A 187 -7.60 8.58 5.88
N GLN A 188 -8.55 9.50 5.64
CA GLN A 188 -9.51 9.96 6.63
C GLN A 188 -10.68 9.00 6.85
N SER A 189 -10.80 7.96 6.01
CA SER A 189 -11.92 7.01 6.03
C SER A 189 -13.31 7.66 5.91
N THR A 190 -13.39 8.71 5.11
CA THR A 190 -14.65 9.43 4.79
C THR A 190 -15.15 9.09 3.40
N LEU A 191 -14.23 8.71 2.48
CA LEU A 191 -14.53 8.43 1.08
C LEU A 191 -13.99 7.06 0.66
N VAL A 192 -14.71 6.41 -0.24
CA VAL A 192 -14.24 5.28 -1.06
C VAL A 192 -14.20 5.72 -2.50
N ALA A 193 -13.10 5.45 -3.19
CA ALA A 193 -13.01 5.58 -4.63
C ALA A 193 -13.03 4.21 -5.29
N THR A 194 -13.76 4.08 -6.39
CA THR A 194 -13.88 2.85 -7.18
C THR A 194 -13.51 3.12 -8.64
N GLY A 195 -12.72 2.26 -9.25
CA GLY A 195 -12.38 2.30 -10.66
C GLY A 195 -13.00 1.10 -11.40
N SER A 196 -13.45 1.33 -12.60
CA SER A 196 -14.25 0.37 -13.37
C SER A 196 -13.80 0.23 -14.83
N MET A 197 -14.18 -0.88 -15.41
CA MET A 197 -14.07 -1.12 -16.85
C MET A 197 -14.99 -0.22 -17.68
N ASP A 198 -15.88 0.58 -17.04
CA ASP A 198 -16.68 1.62 -17.73
C ASP A 198 -15.89 2.90 -18.03
N THR A 199 -14.58 2.88 -17.89
CA THR A 199 -13.64 4.00 -18.12
C THR A 199 -13.74 5.13 -17.10
N THR A 200 -14.56 4.99 -16.06
CA THR A 200 -14.76 6.00 -15.02
C THR A 200 -14.28 5.56 -13.66
N ALA A 201 -13.92 6.52 -12.83
CA ALA A 201 -13.80 6.31 -11.41
C ALA A 201 -14.89 7.11 -10.67
N LYS A 202 -15.39 6.57 -9.57
CA LYS A 202 -16.43 7.21 -8.75
C LYS A 202 -16.00 7.33 -7.31
N LEU A 203 -16.36 8.45 -6.68
CA LEU A 203 -16.16 8.70 -5.26
C LEU A 203 -17.48 8.58 -4.52
N TRP A 204 -17.44 7.90 -3.39
CA TRP A 204 -18.60 7.60 -2.57
C TRP A 204 -18.36 8.10 -1.15
N ASP A 205 -19.31 8.79 -0.59
CA ASP A 205 -19.31 9.16 0.82
C ASP A 205 -19.67 7.93 1.67
N ILE A 206 -18.83 7.60 2.65
CA ILE A 206 -19.00 6.42 3.51
C ILE A 206 -20.19 6.56 4.45
N GLN A 207 -20.52 7.77 4.88
CA GLN A 207 -21.56 8.03 5.86
C GLN A 207 -22.94 8.01 5.21
N SER A 208 -23.11 8.73 4.10
CA SER A 208 -24.40 8.84 3.41
C SER A 208 -24.66 7.66 2.46
N GLY A 209 -23.59 7.05 1.93
CA GLY A 209 -23.68 6.04 0.87
C GLY A 209 -23.94 6.63 -0.51
N GLU A 210 -23.82 7.95 -0.69
CA GLU A 210 -24.10 8.65 -1.93
C GLU A 210 -22.84 8.85 -2.78
N GLU A 211 -23.04 8.97 -4.10
CA GLU A 211 -22.00 9.34 -5.04
C GLU A 211 -21.68 10.84 -4.90
N VAL A 212 -20.39 11.14 -4.65
CA VAL A 212 -19.90 12.53 -4.54
C VAL A 212 -19.46 13.06 -5.89
N PHE A 213 -18.64 12.29 -6.62
CA PHE A 213 -18.11 12.65 -7.93
C PHE A 213 -17.99 11.46 -8.85
N THR A 214 -18.15 11.69 -10.13
CA THR A 214 -17.69 10.80 -11.21
C THR A 214 -16.51 11.45 -11.94
N LEU A 215 -15.37 10.76 -11.94
CA LEU A 215 -14.13 11.16 -12.60
C LEU A 215 -14.16 10.61 -14.03
N THR A 216 -14.35 11.48 -15.01
CA THR A 216 -14.43 11.13 -16.43
C THR A 216 -13.26 11.72 -17.20
N GLY A 217 -12.70 10.97 -18.15
CA GLY A 217 -11.62 11.47 -19.00
C GLY A 217 -10.56 10.47 -19.40
N HIS A 218 -10.62 9.22 -18.91
CA HIS A 218 -9.92 8.08 -19.52
C HIS A 218 -10.72 7.57 -20.73
N SER A 219 -10.02 7.04 -21.71
CA SER A 219 -10.62 6.48 -22.94
C SER A 219 -10.70 4.95 -22.93
N ALA A 220 -10.11 4.30 -21.92
CA ALA A 220 -10.16 2.87 -21.69
C ALA A 220 -10.34 2.55 -20.19
N GLU A 221 -10.39 1.28 -19.84
CA GLU A 221 -10.65 0.75 -18.52
C GLU A 221 -9.69 1.31 -17.46
N ILE A 222 -10.19 1.60 -16.26
CA ILE A 222 -9.39 2.00 -15.11
C ILE A 222 -9.05 0.76 -14.29
N ILE A 223 -7.77 0.41 -14.22
CA ILE A 223 -7.29 -0.81 -13.57
C ILE A 223 -6.64 -0.51 -12.22
N SER A 224 -6.01 0.65 -12.08
CA SER A 224 -5.35 1.07 -10.86
C SER A 224 -5.97 2.34 -10.31
N LEU A 225 -6.17 2.39 -8.99
CA LEU A 225 -6.69 3.56 -8.31
C LEU A 225 -6.12 3.64 -6.90
N SER A 226 -5.58 4.81 -6.55
CA SER A 226 -5.04 5.05 -5.21
C SER A 226 -5.29 6.49 -4.77
N PHE A 227 -5.45 6.69 -3.45
CA PHE A 227 -5.33 8.02 -2.84
C PHE A 227 -3.86 8.27 -2.46
N ASN A 228 -3.45 9.51 -2.53
CA ASN A 228 -2.21 9.91 -1.90
C ASN A 228 -2.35 9.93 -0.37
N THR A 229 -1.23 9.98 0.36
CA THR A 229 -1.20 9.92 1.83
C THR A 229 -1.88 11.10 2.51
N SER A 230 -2.01 12.25 1.83
CA SER A 230 -2.78 13.39 2.34
C SER A 230 -4.29 13.25 2.13
N GLY A 231 -4.74 12.34 1.25
CA GLY A 231 -6.14 12.17 0.85
C GLY A 231 -6.66 13.25 -0.11
N LYS A 232 -5.80 14.19 -0.54
CA LYS A 232 -6.22 15.32 -1.40
C LYS A 232 -6.19 15.00 -2.89
N ARG A 233 -5.46 13.97 -3.29
CA ARG A 233 -5.30 13.55 -4.68
C ARG A 233 -5.68 12.11 -4.86
N ILE A 234 -6.27 11.83 -6.03
CA ILE A 234 -6.57 10.49 -6.51
C ILE A 234 -5.73 10.28 -7.76
N ILE A 235 -5.15 9.09 -7.87
CA ILE A 235 -4.31 8.68 -9.00
C ILE A 235 -5.02 7.50 -9.65
N THR A 236 -5.31 7.58 -10.94
CA THR A 236 -5.96 6.50 -11.70
C THR A 236 -5.09 6.09 -12.87
N GLY A 237 -4.80 4.79 -12.98
CA GLY A 237 -4.11 4.20 -14.12
C GLY A 237 -5.08 3.44 -15.02
N SER A 238 -4.92 3.59 -16.33
CA SER A 238 -5.85 3.06 -17.32
C SER A 238 -5.14 2.28 -18.43
N PHE A 239 -5.91 1.44 -19.11
CA PHE A 239 -5.53 0.77 -20.36
C PHE A 239 -5.37 1.73 -21.53
N ASP A 240 -5.73 3.02 -21.38
CA ASP A 240 -5.40 4.07 -22.35
C ASP A 240 -3.93 4.51 -22.33
N HIS A 241 -3.07 3.78 -21.62
CA HIS A 241 -1.63 4.02 -21.43
C HIS A 241 -1.31 5.29 -20.63
N THR A 242 -2.30 5.88 -19.98
CA THR A 242 -2.13 7.13 -19.22
C THR A 242 -2.46 6.95 -17.73
N VAL A 243 -1.89 7.82 -16.93
CA VAL A 243 -2.27 7.99 -15.53
C VAL A 243 -2.84 9.39 -15.36
N ALA A 244 -4.02 9.50 -14.78
CA ALA A 244 -4.64 10.79 -14.47
C ALA A 244 -4.56 11.08 -12.97
N VAL A 245 -4.29 12.32 -12.61
CA VAL A 245 -4.28 12.82 -11.24
C VAL A 245 -5.44 13.78 -11.06
N TRP A 246 -6.24 13.53 -10.03
CA TRP A 246 -7.48 14.23 -9.73
C TRP A 246 -7.41 14.87 -8.34
N GLU A 247 -8.10 15.95 -8.17
CA GLU A 247 -8.33 16.58 -6.88
C GLU A 247 -9.54 15.93 -6.19
N ALA A 248 -9.35 15.38 -4.98
CA ALA A 248 -10.40 14.60 -4.31
C ALA A 248 -11.60 15.46 -3.88
N ASP A 249 -11.35 16.73 -3.52
CA ASP A 249 -12.37 17.64 -3.00
C ASP A 249 -13.29 18.21 -4.09
N THR A 250 -12.83 18.25 -5.34
CA THR A 250 -13.56 18.90 -6.46
C THR A 250 -13.89 17.93 -7.61
N GLY A 251 -13.27 16.74 -7.61
CA GLY A 251 -13.36 15.79 -8.74
C GLY A 251 -12.68 16.28 -10.04
N ARG A 252 -11.92 17.38 -9.99
CA ARG A 252 -11.29 17.95 -11.20
C ARG A 252 -9.99 17.22 -11.53
N LYS A 253 -9.80 16.97 -12.82
CA LYS A 253 -8.51 16.45 -13.32
C LYS A 253 -7.46 17.55 -13.25
N VAL A 254 -6.35 17.28 -12.59
CA VAL A 254 -5.24 18.21 -12.41
C VAL A 254 -4.28 18.14 -13.60
N TYR A 255 -3.83 16.94 -13.95
CA TYR A 255 -3.00 16.66 -15.11
C TYR A 255 -3.08 15.17 -15.49
N THR A 256 -2.51 14.84 -16.64
CA THR A 256 -2.37 13.48 -17.15
C THR A 256 -0.88 13.18 -17.37
N LEU A 257 -0.40 12.04 -16.85
CA LEU A 257 0.94 11.54 -17.07
C LEU A 257 0.93 10.72 -18.37
N ILE A 258 1.73 11.15 -19.34
CA ILE A 258 1.82 10.55 -20.67
C ILE A 258 3.26 10.18 -20.94
N GLY A 259 3.53 8.91 -21.28
CA GLY A 259 4.87 8.42 -21.57
C GLY A 259 4.95 6.92 -21.76
N HIS A 260 4.11 6.14 -21.07
CA HIS A 260 4.02 4.70 -21.29
C HIS A 260 3.47 4.37 -22.68
N CYS A 261 3.97 3.26 -23.23
CA CYS A 261 3.61 2.77 -24.57
C CYS A 261 2.58 1.64 -24.53
N ALA A 262 2.24 1.13 -23.34
CA ALA A 262 1.23 0.09 -23.12
C ALA A 262 0.41 0.39 -21.86
N GLU A 263 -0.49 -0.51 -21.52
CA GLU A 263 -1.44 -0.42 -20.42
C GLU A 263 -0.75 -0.18 -19.08
N ILE A 264 -1.38 0.62 -18.22
CA ILE A 264 -0.91 0.85 -16.85
C ILE A 264 -1.43 -0.28 -15.96
N SER A 265 -0.52 -0.94 -15.25
CA SER A 265 -0.86 -1.97 -14.28
C SER A 265 -0.99 -1.41 -12.86
N SER A 266 -0.12 -0.48 -12.48
CA SER A 266 -0.12 0.11 -11.13
C SER A 266 0.25 1.58 -11.15
N ALA A 267 -0.29 2.37 -10.21
CA ALA A 267 0.03 3.78 -10.03
C ALA A 267 -0.16 4.20 -8.58
N LEU A 268 0.93 4.62 -7.91
CA LEU A 268 0.95 4.96 -6.49
C LEU A 268 1.80 6.20 -6.23
N SER A 269 1.44 6.98 -5.18
CA SER A 269 2.31 8.05 -4.68
C SER A 269 3.20 7.55 -3.53
N ASN A 270 4.35 8.21 -3.36
CA ASN A 270 5.15 8.01 -2.15
C ASN A 270 4.49 8.70 -0.93
N TRP A 271 5.05 8.46 0.26
CA TRP A 271 4.44 8.90 1.53
C TRP A 271 4.36 10.43 1.69
N ASP A 272 5.31 11.19 1.13
CA ASP A 272 5.35 12.67 1.21
C ASP A 272 4.60 13.35 0.06
N CYS A 273 4.01 12.57 -0.85
CA CYS A 273 3.26 13.04 -2.02
C CYS A 273 4.10 13.83 -3.03
N SER A 274 5.43 13.68 -3.03
CA SER A 274 6.34 14.35 -3.98
C SER A 274 6.47 13.60 -5.31
N LEU A 275 6.35 12.26 -5.26
CA LEU A 275 6.59 11.38 -6.40
C LEU A 275 5.40 10.44 -6.64
N ILE A 276 5.23 10.06 -7.90
CA ILE A 276 4.31 9.01 -8.34
C ILE A 276 5.14 7.94 -9.06
N VAL A 277 4.93 6.68 -8.73
CA VAL A 277 5.47 5.53 -9.47
C VAL A 277 4.35 4.89 -10.28
N THR A 278 4.66 4.51 -11.51
CA THR A 278 3.73 3.83 -12.41
C THR A 278 4.40 2.60 -13.02
N GLY A 279 3.71 1.46 -12.98
CA GLY A 279 4.09 0.25 -13.69
C GLY A 279 3.24 0.05 -14.92
N SER A 280 3.81 -0.55 -15.98
CA SER A 280 3.11 -0.77 -17.25
C SER A 280 3.47 -2.11 -17.89
N MET A 281 2.57 -2.58 -18.75
CA MET A 281 2.79 -3.73 -19.62
C MET A 281 3.84 -3.46 -20.71
N ASP A 282 4.33 -2.21 -20.85
CA ASP A 282 5.49 -1.89 -21.70
C ASP A 282 6.84 -2.33 -21.11
N LYS A 283 6.83 -3.10 -20.00
CA LYS A 283 8.00 -3.64 -19.29
C LYS A 283 8.82 -2.57 -18.56
N THR A 284 8.28 -1.37 -18.44
CA THR A 284 8.94 -0.24 -17.77
C THR A 284 8.14 0.24 -16.55
N CYS A 285 8.87 0.78 -15.60
CA CYS A 285 8.30 1.57 -14.52
C CYS A 285 8.76 3.00 -14.67
N MET A 286 7.87 3.98 -14.52
CA MET A 286 8.20 5.38 -14.61
C MET A 286 8.00 6.08 -13.28
N LEU A 287 8.86 7.06 -13.02
CA LEU A 287 8.81 7.92 -11.86
C LEU A 287 8.46 9.34 -12.29
N TRP A 288 7.50 9.96 -11.61
CA TRP A 288 6.96 11.25 -11.97
C TRP A 288 7.00 12.22 -10.79
N ASP A 289 7.31 13.48 -11.07
CA ASP A 289 7.14 14.56 -10.10
C ASP A 289 5.64 14.86 -9.91
N ALA A 290 5.13 14.61 -8.70
CA ALA A 290 3.72 14.78 -8.37
C ALA A 290 3.27 16.25 -8.32
N THR A 291 4.18 17.23 -8.43
CA THR A 291 3.81 18.66 -8.44
C THR A 291 3.49 19.15 -9.84
N ASN A 292 4.23 18.70 -10.84
CA ASN A 292 4.13 19.18 -12.22
C ASN A 292 3.82 18.09 -13.26
N GLY A 293 3.76 16.82 -12.87
CA GLY A 293 3.47 15.70 -13.76
C GLY A 293 4.57 15.36 -14.76
N LYS A 294 5.80 15.83 -14.56
CA LYS A 294 6.93 15.50 -15.44
C LYS A 294 7.56 14.17 -15.08
N CYS A 295 7.93 13.40 -16.10
CA CYS A 295 8.71 12.19 -15.91
C CYS A 295 10.11 12.56 -15.40
N VAL A 296 10.48 11.98 -14.26
CA VAL A 296 11.80 12.14 -13.61
C VAL A 296 12.75 11.05 -14.08
N ALA A 297 12.26 9.81 -14.16
CA ALA A 297 13.06 8.66 -14.54
C ALA A 297 12.21 7.56 -15.15
N THR A 298 12.82 6.76 -16.02
CA THR A 298 12.27 5.52 -16.55
C THR A 298 13.15 4.35 -16.09
N LEU A 299 12.55 3.39 -15.40
CA LEU A 299 13.20 2.20 -14.87
C LEU A 299 12.98 1.06 -15.87
N THR A 300 14.06 0.56 -16.42
CA THR A 300 14.08 -0.53 -17.40
C THR A 300 14.88 -1.71 -16.85
N GLY A 301 14.63 -2.91 -17.34
CA GLY A 301 15.41 -4.09 -16.94
C GLY A 301 14.57 -5.35 -16.76
N HIS A 302 13.25 -5.23 -16.74
CA HIS A 302 12.36 -6.38 -16.84
C HIS A 302 12.24 -6.86 -18.29
N ASP A 303 12.19 -8.18 -18.44
CA ASP A 303 12.03 -8.83 -19.75
C ASP A 303 10.57 -9.02 -20.15
N ASP A 304 9.62 -8.77 -19.21
CA ASP A 304 8.18 -8.90 -19.44
C ASP A 304 7.39 -7.82 -18.69
N GLU A 305 6.07 -7.83 -18.82
CA GLU A 305 5.12 -6.87 -18.27
C GLU A 305 5.31 -6.63 -16.75
N ILE A 306 5.25 -5.38 -16.33
CA ILE A 306 5.22 -5.04 -14.90
C ILE A 306 3.79 -5.18 -14.41
N LEU A 307 3.59 -6.06 -13.42
CA LEU A 307 2.28 -6.34 -12.84
C LEU A 307 1.94 -5.39 -11.69
N ASP A 308 2.95 -5.05 -10.87
CA ASP A 308 2.77 -4.15 -9.73
C ASP A 308 4.06 -3.41 -9.39
N SER A 309 3.92 -2.27 -8.74
CA SER A 309 5.04 -1.45 -8.26
C SER A 309 4.68 -0.76 -6.95
N CYS A 310 5.64 -0.58 -6.06
CA CYS A 310 5.41 0.14 -4.81
C CYS A 310 6.65 0.89 -4.33
N PHE A 311 6.42 1.91 -3.49
CA PHE A 311 7.49 2.55 -2.71
C PHE A 311 7.69 1.81 -1.39
N ASP A 312 8.92 1.85 -0.88
CA ASP A 312 9.16 1.55 0.52
C ASP A 312 8.61 2.68 1.43
N TYR A 313 8.64 2.45 2.74
CA TYR A 313 8.16 3.42 3.72
C TYR A 313 8.95 4.75 3.74
N THR A 314 10.19 4.76 3.23
CA THR A 314 10.99 5.98 3.12
C THR A 314 10.69 6.79 1.87
N GLY A 315 10.04 6.18 0.88
CA GLY A 315 9.84 6.75 -0.45
C GLY A 315 11.11 6.83 -1.31
N LYS A 316 12.22 6.21 -0.85
CA LYS A 316 13.52 6.22 -1.55
C LYS A 316 13.77 4.96 -2.36
N LEU A 317 13.10 3.87 -2.02
CA LEU A 317 13.23 2.59 -2.71
C LEU A 317 11.94 2.28 -3.46
N ILE A 318 12.09 1.69 -4.62
CA ILE A 318 10.97 1.22 -5.45
C ILE A 318 11.14 -0.27 -5.66
N ALA A 319 10.10 -1.05 -5.39
CA ALA A 319 10.03 -2.45 -5.74
C ALA A 319 9.07 -2.63 -6.92
N THR A 320 9.43 -3.47 -7.88
CA THR A 320 8.61 -3.83 -9.03
C THR A 320 8.49 -5.34 -9.15
N ALA A 321 7.33 -5.83 -9.56
CA ALA A 321 7.09 -7.23 -9.88
C ALA A 321 6.69 -7.37 -11.33
N SER A 322 7.25 -8.36 -12.01
CA SER A 322 7.02 -8.59 -13.44
C SER A 322 6.56 -10.01 -13.73
N ALA A 323 5.89 -10.17 -14.87
CA ALA A 323 5.49 -11.45 -15.42
C ALA A 323 6.69 -12.31 -15.87
N ASP A 324 7.90 -11.74 -15.96
CA ASP A 324 9.14 -12.49 -16.17
C ASP A 324 9.51 -13.43 -15.00
N GLY A 325 8.71 -13.44 -13.95
CA GLY A 325 8.93 -14.26 -12.76
C GLY A 325 9.96 -13.67 -11.80
N VAL A 326 10.40 -12.45 -12.02
CA VAL A 326 11.43 -11.79 -11.23
C VAL A 326 10.83 -10.59 -10.51
N CYS A 327 10.99 -10.52 -9.19
CA CYS A 327 10.86 -9.27 -8.47
C CYS A 327 12.24 -8.62 -8.47
N THR A 328 12.48 -7.68 -9.38
CA THR A 328 13.75 -6.99 -9.45
C THR A 328 13.71 -5.69 -8.66
N GLY A 329 14.76 -5.51 -7.98
CA GLY A 329 15.51 -4.33 -7.69
C GLY A 329 14.80 -3.22 -6.93
N LEU A 330 15.39 -2.99 -5.81
CA LEU A 330 15.28 -1.73 -5.12
C LEU A 330 16.08 -0.67 -5.88
N HIS A 331 15.39 0.26 -6.52
CA HIS A 331 16.04 1.43 -7.11
C HIS A 331 16.19 2.49 -6.03
N HIS A 332 17.40 2.89 -5.73
CA HIS A 332 17.67 3.93 -4.73
C HIS A 332 17.59 5.31 -5.37
N LEU A 333 16.67 6.15 -4.90
CA LEU A 333 16.57 7.55 -5.30
C LEU A 333 17.57 8.36 -4.47
N THR A 334 18.54 8.99 -5.12
CA THR A 334 19.44 9.95 -4.46
C THR A 334 18.78 11.33 -4.38
N ASP A 335 19.20 12.17 -3.43
CA ASP A 335 18.62 13.51 -3.17
C ASP A 335 18.65 14.47 -4.40
N ASN A 336 19.38 14.12 -5.46
CA ASN A 336 19.46 14.87 -6.73
C ASN A 336 18.87 14.12 -7.93
N TYR A 337 17.93 13.16 -7.71
CA TYR A 337 17.36 12.31 -8.76
C TYR A 337 18.39 11.52 -9.58
N GLY A 338 19.59 11.34 -9.02
CA GLY A 338 20.60 10.42 -9.55
C GLY A 338 20.19 8.98 -9.24
N LEU A 339 19.80 8.23 -10.26
CA LEU A 339 19.35 6.85 -10.12
C LEU A 339 20.56 5.92 -9.93
N VAL A 340 20.71 5.33 -8.75
CA VAL A 340 21.62 4.19 -8.57
C VAL A 340 20.77 2.93 -8.65
N VAL A 341 20.84 2.26 -9.78
CA VAL A 341 20.19 0.96 -10.00
C VAL A 341 20.99 -0.11 -9.27
N GLN A 342 20.50 -0.57 -8.14
CA GLN A 342 21.07 -1.72 -7.45
C GLN A 342 20.12 -2.90 -7.63
N TYR A 343 20.45 -3.83 -8.51
CA TYR A 343 19.71 -5.08 -8.70
C TYR A 343 19.89 -5.95 -7.46
N MET A 344 18.86 -6.04 -6.63
CA MET A 344 18.74 -7.09 -5.65
C MET A 344 17.80 -8.15 -6.21
N TYR A 345 18.37 -9.28 -6.62
CA TYR A 345 17.57 -10.47 -6.83
C TYR A 345 17.01 -10.89 -5.46
N LEU A 346 15.73 -10.70 -5.22
CA LEU A 346 15.03 -11.35 -4.13
C LEU A 346 14.89 -12.85 -4.47
N SER A 347 16.05 -13.51 -4.68
CA SER A 347 16.09 -14.93 -4.78
C SER A 347 15.80 -15.51 -3.42
N SER A 348 14.60 -16.05 -3.28
CA SER A 348 14.17 -17.00 -2.27
C SER A 348 14.23 -16.54 -0.81
N LEU A 349 13.08 -16.26 -0.24
CA LEU A 349 12.84 -16.67 1.14
C LEU A 349 13.08 -18.19 1.20
N LYS A 350 14.25 -18.61 1.67
CA LYS A 350 14.52 -20.01 1.93
C LYS A 350 13.65 -20.43 3.10
N THR A 351 12.62 -21.22 2.81
CA THR A 351 11.96 -22.02 3.84
C THR A 351 12.91 -23.14 4.28
N THR A 352 12.73 -23.65 5.49
CA THR A 352 13.53 -24.75 6.08
C THR A 352 13.39 -26.09 5.33
N ASP A 353 12.49 -26.19 4.36
CA ASP A 353 12.38 -27.30 3.43
C ASP A 353 12.94 -26.85 2.09
N ASP A 354 13.99 -27.47 1.61
CA ASP A 354 14.90 -27.18 0.49
C ASP A 354 14.29 -26.80 -0.89
N ALA A 355 13.10 -26.23 -0.96
CA ALA A 355 12.50 -25.69 -2.17
C ALA A 355 12.52 -24.18 -2.14
N PRO A 356 13.20 -23.50 -3.11
CA PRO A 356 13.03 -22.06 -3.26
C PRO A 356 11.56 -21.78 -3.62
N ILE A 357 10.85 -21.00 -2.82
CA ILE A 357 9.54 -20.47 -3.22
C ILE A 357 9.85 -19.27 -4.12
N PRO A 358 9.60 -19.34 -5.42
CA PRO A 358 9.68 -18.17 -6.27
C PRO A 358 8.55 -17.23 -5.83
N LEU A 359 8.91 -16.04 -5.39
CA LEU A 359 7.98 -14.96 -5.05
C LEU A 359 7.06 -14.53 -6.22
N CYS A 360 7.33 -15.02 -7.43
CA CYS A 360 6.74 -14.58 -8.68
C CYS A 360 6.44 -15.71 -9.66
N HIS A 361 6.07 -16.91 -9.24
CA HIS A 361 5.68 -17.95 -10.21
C HIS A 361 4.18 -18.25 -10.08
N PHE A 362 3.38 -17.46 -10.81
CA PHE A 362 1.97 -17.77 -11.03
C PHE A 362 1.67 -17.75 -12.52
N PRO A 363 0.90 -18.74 -13.01
CA PRO A 363 0.49 -18.74 -14.41
C PRO A 363 -0.40 -17.51 -14.68
N VAL A 364 -0.25 -16.97 -15.87
CA VAL A 364 -0.80 -15.71 -16.41
C VAL A 364 -2.31 -15.74 -16.61
N ASP A 365 -3.08 -16.40 -15.77
CA ASP A 365 -4.54 -16.36 -15.83
C ASP A 365 -5.10 -15.56 -14.65
N HIS A 366 -5.22 -14.23 -14.85
CA HIS A 366 -6.14 -13.31 -14.15
C HIS A 366 -6.03 -13.16 -12.63
N VAL A 367 -4.86 -13.13 -12.03
CA VAL A 367 -4.75 -12.77 -10.62
C VAL A 367 -3.77 -11.60 -10.46
N CYS A 368 -4.31 -10.38 -10.33
CA CYS A 368 -3.55 -9.22 -9.87
C CYS A 368 -3.12 -9.45 -8.42
N TYR A 369 -1.88 -9.81 -8.21
CA TYR A 369 -1.28 -9.78 -6.89
C TYR A 369 -0.81 -8.35 -6.62
N SER A 370 -1.54 -7.66 -5.78
CA SER A 370 -1.05 -6.46 -5.13
C SER A 370 0.22 -6.83 -4.37
N ILE A 371 1.38 -6.31 -4.79
CA ILE A 371 2.53 -6.24 -3.91
C ILE A 371 2.09 -5.30 -2.81
N MET A 372 1.58 -5.86 -1.72
CA MET A 372 1.33 -5.04 -0.56
C MET A 372 2.64 -4.37 -0.17
N PRO A 373 2.62 -3.14 0.32
CA PRO A 373 3.76 -2.53 0.97
C PRO A 373 4.06 -3.26 2.29
N THR A 374 4.25 -4.57 2.21
CA THR A 374 4.57 -5.49 3.31
C THR A 374 5.96 -5.28 3.85
N LEU A 375 6.76 -4.45 3.19
CA LEU A 375 8.03 -3.95 3.76
C LEU A 375 7.83 -3.10 5.02
N SER A 376 6.60 -2.73 5.38
CA SER A 376 6.28 -2.01 6.62
C SER A 376 5.63 -2.86 7.72
N LEU A 377 5.30 -4.13 7.47
CA LEU A 377 4.61 -5.01 8.42
C LEU A 377 5.61 -5.94 9.11
N GLN A 378 6.36 -5.39 9.98
CA GLN A 378 7.61 -5.92 10.52
C GLN A 378 7.49 -6.96 11.62
N ASP A 379 6.34 -7.30 12.11
CA ASP A 379 6.13 -8.38 13.09
C ASP A 379 4.86 -9.18 12.79
N THR A 380 4.34 -9.06 11.56
CA THR A 380 3.09 -9.71 11.15
C THR A 380 3.36 -10.78 10.11
N CYS A 381 2.48 -11.74 10.02
CA CYS A 381 2.54 -12.84 9.07
C CYS A 381 2.60 -12.38 7.61
N SER A 382 3.19 -13.19 6.78
CA SER A 382 3.12 -13.07 5.31
C SER A 382 2.04 -14.00 4.78
N ILE A 383 1.25 -13.52 3.82
CA ILE A 383 0.10 -14.24 3.27
C ILE A 383 0.31 -14.40 1.77
N TYR A 384 0.21 -15.65 1.29
CA TYR A 384 0.38 -15.99 -0.12
C TYR A 384 -0.70 -16.99 -0.55
N SER A 385 -1.15 -16.91 -1.80
CA SER A 385 -1.90 -18.02 -2.39
C SER A 385 -0.95 -19.16 -2.76
N ARG A 386 -1.40 -20.40 -2.62
CA ARG A 386 -0.57 -21.58 -2.86
C ARG A 386 -0.40 -21.81 -4.36
N PRO A 387 0.84 -21.93 -4.87
CA PRO A 387 1.08 -22.33 -6.26
C PRO A 387 0.41 -23.68 -6.58
N GLY A 388 -0.36 -23.76 -7.66
CA GLY A 388 -1.08 -24.98 -8.05
C GLY A 388 -2.38 -25.26 -7.28
N SER A 389 -2.73 -24.44 -6.27
CA SER A 389 -3.99 -24.50 -5.53
C SER A 389 -4.49 -23.08 -5.25
N PRO A 390 -5.05 -22.39 -6.24
CA PRO A 390 -5.34 -20.94 -6.16
C PRO A 390 -6.47 -20.58 -5.18
N ASN A 391 -7.11 -21.56 -4.56
CA ASN A 391 -8.11 -21.41 -3.50
C ASN A 391 -7.54 -21.62 -2.08
N GLU A 392 -6.25 -21.91 -1.94
CA GLU A 392 -5.57 -22.08 -0.65
C GLU A 392 -4.63 -20.89 -0.37
N ILE A 393 -4.58 -20.51 0.91
CA ILE A 393 -3.70 -19.45 1.42
C ILE A 393 -2.64 -20.07 2.30
N LEU A 394 -1.39 -19.68 2.09
CA LEU A 394 -0.26 -19.97 2.96
C LEU A 394 -0.06 -18.81 3.93
N LEU A 395 -0.18 -19.09 5.22
CA LEU A 395 0.04 -18.15 6.29
C LEU A 395 1.41 -18.41 6.92
N TYR A 396 2.34 -17.47 6.75
CA TYR A 396 3.66 -17.51 7.34
C TYR A 396 3.75 -16.55 8.51
N VAL A 397 4.39 -17.00 9.59
CA VAL A 397 4.65 -16.16 10.76
C VAL A 397 6.16 -16.07 11.01
N PRO A 398 6.67 -14.97 11.60
CA PRO A 398 8.06 -14.88 11.97
C PRO A 398 8.39 -15.89 13.06
N SER A 399 9.57 -16.50 12.98
CA SER A 399 10.05 -17.36 14.06
C SER A 399 10.29 -16.50 15.30
N SER A 400 9.62 -16.84 16.40
CA SER A 400 10.00 -16.32 17.70
C SER A 400 11.43 -16.79 17.99
N SER A 401 12.39 -15.85 17.98
CA SER A 401 13.77 -16.08 18.43
C SER A 401 13.80 -16.27 19.95
#